data_4be94a42bbb1e2e14b7ca62920c9f158
#
_entry.id   4be94a42bbb1e2e14b7ca62920c9f158
#
_cell.length_a   1.000
_cell.length_b   1.000
_cell.length_c   1.000
_cell.angle_alpha   90.00
_cell.angle_beta   90.00
_cell.angle_gamma   90.00
#
_symmetry.space_group_name_H-M   'P 1'
#
loop_
_entity.id
_entity.type
_entity.pdbx_description
1 polymer ?
#
loop_
_entity_poly.entity_id
_entity_poly.type
_entity_poly.pdbx_seq_one_letter_code
_entity_poly.pdbx_strand_id
1 'polypeptide(L)'
;LGDVYKRQILTYTLTGTDDATAHLTGTQTVTITITGTDDAPTITQQSGDTIAASLTEANAGLTTSGTLTVRDADLKDTVTVARTVSVGGTFTSNGETNPLTNADYLAMLTLPTGATSNAAQPSDVNNLSWAFNSGSEAFNFLRQGETLILTYTLTGTDDAATPQTGTQTVTITITGTD
;
A
#
# COMPACT_ATOMS: atom_id res chain seq x y z
N LEU A 1 7.96 19.17 -6.69
CA LEU A 1 6.77 20.03 -6.50
C LEU A 1 6.04 19.75 -5.16
N GLY A 2 6.47 18.74 -4.39
CA GLY A 2 5.80 18.27 -3.16
C GLY A 2 5.80 19.21 -1.95
N ASP A 3 6.71 20.16 -1.86
CA ASP A 3 6.92 20.93 -0.61
C ASP A 3 6.15 22.27 -0.47
N VAL A 4 5.31 22.62 -1.44
CA VAL A 4 4.68 23.97 -1.45
C VAL A 4 3.62 24.13 -0.35
N TYR A 5 3.13 23.04 0.23
CA TYR A 5 2.03 23.09 1.20
C TYR A 5 2.39 22.72 2.65
N LYS A 6 3.65 22.38 2.91
CA LYS A 6 4.11 22.05 4.27
C LYS A 6 4.26 23.27 5.19
N ARG A 7 4.10 24.48 4.64
CA ARG A 7 4.20 25.72 5.42
C ARG A 7 3.14 26.73 4.97
N GLN A 8 2.25 27.11 5.88
CA GLN A 8 1.30 28.19 5.69
C GLN A 8 1.65 29.37 6.61
N ILE A 9 1.62 30.58 6.06
CA ILE A 9 1.80 31.82 6.82
C ILE A 9 0.51 32.60 6.76
N LEU A 10 -0.07 32.84 7.92
CA LEU A 10 -1.25 33.68 8.09
C LEU A 10 -0.82 35.00 8.71
N THR A 11 -1.17 36.10 8.06
CA THR A 11 -0.88 37.44 8.55
C THR A 11 -2.19 38.17 8.82
N TYR A 12 -2.41 38.52 10.08
CA TYR A 12 -3.57 39.28 10.50
C TYR A 12 -3.13 40.72 10.82
N THR A 13 -3.85 41.70 10.26
CA THR A 13 -3.68 43.09 10.61
C THR A 13 -4.78 43.46 11.60
N LEU A 14 -4.35 43.86 12.80
CA LEU A 14 -5.22 44.39 13.84
C LEU A 14 -5.22 45.92 13.71
N THR A 15 -6.39 46.49 13.63
CA THR A 15 -6.58 47.97 13.56
C THR A 15 -7.34 48.42 14.81
N GLY A 16 -6.70 49.24 15.62
CA GLY A 16 -7.37 49.97 16.67
C GLY A 16 -7.73 51.37 16.20
N THR A 17 -8.96 51.82 16.44
CA THR A 17 -9.39 53.17 16.14
C THR A 17 -9.85 53.81 17.43
N ASP A 18 -9.38 55.04 17.71
CA ASP A 18 -9.87 55.77 18.85
C ASP A 18 -11.31 56.34 18.58
N ASP A 19 -11.95 56.80 19.62
CA ASP A 19 -13.29 57.40 19.57
C ASP A 19 -13.28 58.92 19.44
N ALA A 20 -12.08 59.50 19.26
CA ALA A 20 -11.96 60.92 19.04
C ALA A 20 -12.60 61.36 17.70
N THR A 21 -12.96 62.63 17.59
CA THR A 21 -13.59 63.19 16.38
C THR A 21 -12.77 62.97 15.11
N ALA A 22 -11.45 62.84 15.21
CA ALA A 22 -10.54 62.58 14.09
C ALA A 22 -10.36 61.09 13.76
N HIS A 23 -10.87 60.15 14.64
CA HIS A 23 -10.77 58.68 14.46
C HIS A 23 -9.39 58.21 14.02
N LEU A 24 -8.38 58.49 14.85
CA LEU A 24 -7.01 58.08 14.59
C LEU A 24 -6.87 56.55 14.72
N THR A 25 -6.16 55.95 13.78
CA THR A 25 -5.96 54.49 13.73
C THR A 25 -4.52 54.11 13.96
N GLY A 26 -4.32 53.02 14.72
CA GLY A 26 -3.06 52.34 14.85
C GLY A 26 -3.18 50.88 14.37
N THR A 27 -2.17 50.38 13.70
CA THR A 27 -2.20 49.01 13.17
C THR A 27 -1.02 48.20 13.72
N GLN A 28 -1.27 46.90 13.93
CA GLN A 28 -0.26 45.91 14.28
C GLN A 28 -0.54 44.62 13.50
N THR A 29 0.51 43.93 13.11
CA THR A 29 0.38 42.65 12.45
C THR A 29 0.72 41.50 13.39
N VAL A 30 -0.05 40.40 13.27
CA VAL A 30 0.23 39.11 13.89
C VAL A 30 0.46 38.10 12.79
N THR A 31 1.61 37.43 12.82
CA THR A 31 1.96 36.38 11.84
C THR A 31 1.93 35.03 12.53
N ILE A 32 1.17 34.08 11.99
CA ILE A 32 1.12 32.69 12.44
C ILE A 32 1.71 31.83 11.33
N THR A 33 2.71 31.03 11.66
CA THR A 33 3.29 30.05 10.75
C THR A 33 2.81 28.67 11.16
N ILE A 34 2.19 27.95 10.21
CA ILE A 34 1.79 26.55 10.37
C ILE A 34 2.71 25.72 9.50
N THR A 35 3.39 24.74 10.11
CA THR A 35 4.26 23.80 9.41
C THR A 35 3.61 22.43 9.46
N GLY A 36 3.38 21.80 8.30
CA GLY A 36 2.96 20.41 8.19
C GLY A 36 4.11 19.44 8.42
N THR A 37 3.80 18.25 8.85
CA THR A 37 4.70 17.10 8.91
C THR A 37 4.33 16.11 7.83
N ASP A 38 5.26 15.26 7.46
CA ASP A 38 5.10 14.17 6.52
C ASP A 38 4.72 12.90 7.30
N ASP A 39 3.63 12.26 6.91
CA ASP A 39 3.14 11.03 7.55
C ASP A 39 3.31 9.85 6.59
N ALA A 40 3.76 8.70 7.10
CA ALA A 40 3.95 7.50 6.29
C ALA A 40 2.62 6.93 5.80
N PRO A 41 2.56 6.43 4.54
CA PRO A 41 1.40 5.72 4.06
C PRO A 41 1.18 4.42 4.84
N THR A 42 -0.05 3.95 4.88
CA THR A 42 -0.42 2.69 5.51
C THR A 42 -1.09 1.77 4.50
N ILE A 43 -0.73 0.46 4.52
CA ILE A 43 -1.47 -0.58 3.83
C ILE A 43 -2.08 -1.48 4.90
N THR A 44 -3.39 -1.60 4.95
CA THR A 44 -4.10 -2.31 6.01
C THR A 44 -5.19 -3.21 5.47
N GLN A 45 -5.67 -4.13 6.30
CA GLN A 45 -6.88 -4.89 6.04
C GLN A 45 -8.06 -4.18 6.70
N GLN A 46 -9.04 -3.78 5.90
CA GLN A 46 -10.31 -3.23 6.33
C GLN A 46 -11.45 -4.23 6.07
N SER A 47 -12.67 -3.86 6.43
CA SER A 47 -13.83 -4.72 6.13
C SER A 47 -13.97 -4.94 4.62
N GLY A 48 -14.01 -6.21 4.21
CA GLY A 48 -14.04 -6.60 2.80
C GLY A 48 -12.67 -6.87 2.17
N ASP A 49 -11.57 -6.48 2.83
CA ASP A 49 -10.21 -6.77 2.36
C ASP A 49 -9.79 -8.21 2.69
N THR A 50 -8.91 -8.76 1.87
CA THR A 50 -8.40 -10.12 1.98
C THR A 50 -6.87 -10.12 1.95
N ILE A 51 -6.25 -10.70 2.99
CA ILE A 51 -4.80 -10.83 3.13
C ILE A 51 -4.28 -12.26 2.97
N ALA A 52 -5.18 -13.23 2.75
CA ALA A 52 -4.79 -14.64 2.59
C ALA A 52 -5.76 -15.37 1.69
N ALA A 53 -5.25 -16.37 0.96
CA ALA A 53 -6.06 -17.34 0.23
C ALA A 53 -5.46 -18.74 0.38
N SER A 54 -6.34 -19.74 0.45
CA SER A 54 -5.96 -21.15 0.42
C SER A 54 -6.47 -21.78 -0.87
N LEU A 55 -5.58 -22.37 -1.64
CA LEU A 55 -5.84 -23.02 -2.90
C LEU A 55 -5.44 -24.49 -2.81
N THR A 56 -6.08 -25.32 -3.62
CA THR A 56 -5.73 -26.74 -3.76
C THR A 56 -5.20 -26.94 -5.17
N GLU A 57 -4.10 -27.63 -5.32
CA GLU A 57 -3.55 -28.06 -6.61
C GLU A 57 -4.62 -28.86 -7.39
N ALA A 58 -4.71 -28.68 -8.69
CA ALA A 58 -5.82 -29.21 -9.49
C ALA A 58 -5.45 -29.52 -10.94
N ASN A 59 -4.24 -29.91 -11.25
CA ASN A 59 -3.76 -30.17 -12.63
C ASN A 59 -4.06 -29.04 -13.64
N ALA A 60 -4.26 -27.82 -13.14
CA ALA A 60 -4.54 -26.64 -13.93
C ALA A 60 -4.04 -25.40 -13.18
N GLY A 61 -3.90 -24.29 -13.90
CA GLY A 61 -3.53 -23.02 -13.30
C GLY A 61 -4.52 -22.55 -12.24
N LEU A 62 -4.02 -21.92 -11.20
CA LEU A 62 -4.77 -21.46 -10.04
C LEU A 62 -4.94 -19.94 -10.06
N THR A 63 -6.11 -19.47 -9.66
CA THR A 63 -6.40 -18.03 -9.57
C THR A 63 -7.11 -17.67 -8.28
N THR A 64 -6.80 -16.51 -7.75
CA THR A 64 -7.54 -15.86 -6.67
C THR A 64 -7.27 -14.36 -6.69
N SER A 65 -8.07 -13.58 -5.99
CA SER A 65 -7.90 -12.13 -5.93
C SER A 65 -8.46 -11.58 -4.62
N GLY A 66 -8.12 -10.34 -4.33
CA GLY A 66 -8.64 -9.61 -3.20
C GLY A 66 -8.34 -8.13 -3.28
N THR A 67 -8.66 -7.44 -2.21
CA THR A 67 -8.35 -6.03 -2.03
C THR A 67 -7.62 -5.80 -0.72
N LEU A 68 -6.98 -4.65 -0.63
CA LEU A 68 -6.41 -4.04 0.56
C LEU A 68 -6.76 -2.56 0.58
N THR A 69 -6.50 -1.91 1.69
CA THR A 69 -6.73 -0.48 1.83
C THR A 69 -5.40 0.23 2.02
N VAL A 70 -5.12 1.17 1.12
CA VAL A 70 -4.00 2.11 1.21
C VAL A 70 -4.54 3.45 1.67
N ARG A 71 -3.91 4.04 2.68
CA ARG A 71 -4.25 5.37 3.20
C ARG A 71 -2.99 6.18 3.44
N ASP A 72 -3.17 7.50 3.31
CA ASP A 72 -2.19 8.49 3.68
C ASP A 72 -2.90 9.66 4.37
N ALA A 73 -2.25 10.27 5.36
CA ALA A 73 -2.76 11.47 6.03
C ALA A 73 -2.48 12.72 5.20
N ASP A 74 -1.43 12.70 4.39
CA ASP A 74 -1.03 13.79 3.52
C ASP A 74 -1.83 13.73 2.20
N LEU A 75 -2.95 14.45 2.14
CA LEU A 75 -3.97 14.40 1.08
C LEU A 75 -3.47 14.66 -0.34
N LYS A 76 -2.24 15.07 -0.52
CA LYS A 76 -1.65 15.39 -1.83
C LYS A 76 -0.57 14.42 -2.25
N ASP A 77 -0.13 13.58 -1.34
CA ASP A 77 0.91 12.61 -1.63
C ASP A 77 0.33 11.45 -2.43
N THR A 78 1.14 10.92 -3.31
CA THR A 78 0.81 9.77 -4.15
C THR A 78 1.56 8.55 -3.63
N VAL A 79 0.84 7.48 -3.30
CA VAL A 79 1.46 6.25 -2.82
C VAL A 79 1.69 5.29 -3.98
N THR A 80 2.92 4.86 -4.20
CA THR A 80 3.28 3.81 -5.15
C THR A 80 3.50 2.50 -4.41
N VAL A 81 2.91 1.39 -4.89
CA VAL A 81 3.03 0.07 -4.24
C VAL A 81 3.92 -0.86 -5.04
N ALA A 82 4.99 -1.32 -4.43
CA ALA A 82 5.86 -2.39 -4.92
C ALA A 82 5.54 -3.71 -4.20
N ARG A 83 6.03 -4.84 -4.75
CA ARG A 83 5.89 -6.16 -4.14
C ARG A 83 7.18 -6.96 -4.17
N THR A 84 7.37 -7.80 -3.15
CA THR A 84 8.38 -8.88 -3.10
C THR A 84 7.69 -10.17 -2.72
N VAL A 85 8.36 -11.33 -2.88
CA VAL A 85 7.84 -12.63 -2.46
C VAL A 85 8.88 -13.40 -1.68
N SER A 86 8.43 -14.09 -0.65
CA SER A 86 9.17 -15.15 0.02
C SER A 86 8.42 -16.46 -0.08
N VAL A 87 9.15 -17.56 -0.20
CA VAL A 87 8.63 -18.91 -0.40
C VAL A 87 8.90 -19.74 0.82
N GLY A 88 7.87 -20.42 1.31
CA GLY A 88 7.92 -21.34 2.45
C GLY A 88 6.94 -22.50 2.27
N GLY A 89 6.69 -23.23 3.34
CA GLY A 89 5.78 -24.37 3.36
C GLY A 89 6.45 -25.66 3.81
N THR A 90 5.74 -26.78 3.70
CA THR A 90 6.23 -28.13 4.05
C THR A 90 6.76 -28.91 2.84
N PHE A 91 6.72 -28.30 1.68
CA PHE A 91 7.23 -28.88 0.45
C PHE A 91 8.70 -29.34 0.62
N THR A 92 8.96 -30.60 0.36
CA THR A 92 10.29 -31.19 0.39
C THR A 92 10.64 -31.75 -0.97
N SER A 93 11.74 -31.28 -1.54
CA SER A 93 12.22 -31.74 -2.84
C SER A 93 12.83 -33.14 -2.75
N ASN A 94 12.05 -34.17 -2.43
CA ASN A 94 12.51 -35.58 -2.40
C ASN A 94 12.85 -36.12 -3.82
N GLY A 95 13.73 -35.39 -4.54
CA GLY A 95 14.10 -35.71 -5.90
C GLY A 95 13.26 -35.01 -6.98
N GLU A 96 12.13 -34.43 -6.62
CA GLU A 96 11.39 -33.52 -7.49
C GLU A 96 11.96 -32.11 -7.33
N THR A 97 12.38 -31.53 -8.41
CA THR A 97 12.91 -30.16 -8.38
C THR A 97 11.73 -29.19 -8.49
N ASN A 98 11.62 -28.28 -7.53
CA ASN A 98 10.77 -27.10 -7.75
C ASN A 98 11.27 -26.37 -9.00
N PRO A 99 10.51 -26.35 -10.11
CA PRO A 99 10.97 -25.78 -11.37
C PRO A 99 10.96 -24.25 -11.36
N LEU A 100 10.37 -23.63 -10.32
CA LEU A 100 10.07 -22.22 -10.27
C LEU A 100 11.11 -21.46 -9.44
N THR A 101 11.41 -20.26 -9.91
CA THR A 101 12.27 -19.30 -9.22
C THR A 101 11.42 -18.25 -8.46
N ASN A 102 12.05 -17.48 -7.59
CA ASN A 102 11.38 -16.34 -6.94
C ASN A 102 10.82 -15.33 -7.95
N ALA A 103 11.44 -15.18 -9.12
CA ALA A 103 10.95 -14.30 -10.16
C ALA A 103 9.64 -14.81 -10.77
N ASP A 104 9.51 -16.14 -10.95
CA ASP A 104 8.30 -16.78 -11.45
C ASP A 104 7.15 -16.58 -10.44
N TYR A 105 7.40 -16.86 -9.16
CA TYR A 105 6.42 -16.64 -8.11
C TYR A 105 6.01 -15.16 -7.98
N LEU A 106 6.97 -14.23 -8.10
CA LEU A 106 6.67 -12.80 -8.05
C LEU A 106 5.76 -12.37 -9.20
N ALA A 107 5.93 -12.97 -10.38
CA ALA A 107 5.10 -12.65 -11.56
C ALA A 107 3.64 -13.12 -11.40
N MET A 108 3.37 -14.13 -10.56
CA MET A 108 2.02 -14.67 -10.35
C MET A 108 1.09 -13.72 -9.61
N LEU A 109 1.60 -12.82 -8.76
CA LEU A 109 0.76 -11.80 -8.14
C LEU A 109 0.90 -10.48 -8.89
N THR A 110 -0.21 -9.96 -9.37
CA THR A 110 -0.27 -8.67 -10.06
C THR A 110 -1.00 -7.63 -9.21
N LEU A 111 -0.53 -6.38 -9.32
CA LEU A 111 -1.21 -5.19 -8.80
C LEU A 111 -1.70 -4.37 -9.98
N PRO A 112 -2.73 -3.54 -9.85
CA PRO A 112 -3.16 -2.64 -10.92
C PRO A 112 -1.97 -1.81 -11.42
N THR A 113 -1.86 -1.65 -12.72
CA THR A 113 -0.79 -0.84 -13.32
C THR A 113 -0.92 0.62 -12.89
N GLY A 114 0.16 1.19 -12.42
CA GLY A 114 0.18 2.54 -11.88
C GLY A 114 -0.29 2.59 -10.44
N ALA A 115 -0.18 1.45 -9.78
CA ALA A 115 -0.65 1.26 -8.44
C ALA A 115 -0.80 2.56 -7.73
N THR A 116 -1.97 2.84 -7.62
CA THR A 116 -2.53 3.61 -6.63
C THR A 116 -2.24 5.03 -6.67
N SER A 117 -3.11 5.44 -7.09
CA SER A 117 -3.94 6.36 -6.45
C SER A 117 -3.27 7.67 -6.19
N ASN A 118 -3.64 8.48 -6.93
CA ASN A 118 -4.02 9.82 -6.56
C ASN A 118 -4.48 9.82 -5.12
N ALA A 119 -3.66 10.40 -4.23
CA ALA A 119 -4.04 10.75 -2.88
C ALA A 119 -4.81 9.63 -2.14
N ALA A 120 -4.08 8.72 -1.53
CA ALA A 120 -4.67 7.76 -0.59
C ALA A 120 -5.33 8.52 0.55
N GLN A 121 -6.65 8.68 0.47
CA GLN A 121 -7.39 9.46 1.45
C GLN A 121 -7.52 8.69 2.76
N PRO A 122 -7.54 9.36 3.92
CA PRO A 122 -7.73 8.70 5.20
C PRO A 122 -9.02 7.88 5.30
N SER A 123 -10.01 8.17 4.46
CA SER A 123 -11.32 7.49 4.42
C SER A 123 -11.42 6.39 3.37
N ASP A 124 -10.40 6.17 2.54
CA ASP A 124 -10.42 5.17 1.48
C ASP A 124 -10.51 3.75 2.05
N VAL A 125 -11.21 2.88 1.32
CA VAL A 125 -11.34 1.46 1.64
C VAL A 125 -11.29 0.63 0.35
N ASN A 126 -10.68 -0.56 0.43
CA ASN A 126 -10.64 -1.54 -0.65
C ASN A 126 -10.08 -0.96 -1.98
N ASN A 127 -9.17 0.02 -1.90
CA ASN A 127 -8.66 0.79 -3.04
C ASN A 127 -7.41 0.19 -3.71
N LEU A 128 -6.81 -0.86 -3.13
CA LEU A 128 -5.69 -1.61 -3.69
C LEU A 128 -6.13 -3.04 -4.03
N SER A 129 -6.38 -3.33 -5.30
CA SER A 129 -6.69 -4.68 -5.75
C SER A 129 -5.40 -5.48 -5.97
N TRP A 130 -5.43 -6.77 -5.69
CA TRP A 130 -4.41 -7.73 -6.07
C TRP A 130 -5.04 -8.95 -6.74
N ALA A 131 -4.31 -9.57 -7.66
CA ALA A 131 -4.74 -10.80 -8.31
C ALA A 131 -3.57 -11.77 -8.42
N PHE A 132 -3.80 -13.00 -7.97
CA PHE A 132 -2.90 -14.13 -8.14
C PHE A 132 -3.37 -14.97 -9.34
N ASN A 133 -2.43 -15.30 -10.23
CA ASN A 133 -2.67 -16.16 -11.37
C ASN A 133 -1.37 -16.93 -11.69
N SER A 134 -1.39 -18.23 -11.53
CA SER A 134 -0.24 -19.08 -11.83
C SER A 134 -0.08 -19.39 -13.33
N GLY A 135 -0.94 -18.87 -14.20
CA GLY A 135 -0.91 -19.17 -15.62
C GLY A 135 -1.26 -20.64 -15.90
N SER A 136 -0.34 -21.38 -16.49
CA SER A 136 -0.46 -22.82 -16.69
C SER A 136 0.19 -23.67 -15.59
N GLU A 137 0.84 -23.04 -14.60
CA GLU A 137 1.47 -23.76 -13.50
C GLU A 137 0.41 -24.36 -12.59
N ALA A 138 0.42 -25.68 -12.45
CA ALA A 138 -0.53 -26.47 -11.69
C ALA A 138 0.00 -26.92 -10.33
N PHE A 139 1.32 -26.73 -10.08
CA PHE A 139 2.01 -27.12 -8.86
C PHE A 139 2.04 -28.63 -8.59
N ASN A 140 2.00 -29.45 -9.66
CA ASN A 140 2.02 -30.93 -9.61
C ASN A 140 3.28 -31.51 -8.94
N PHE A 141 4.27 -30.69 -8.59
CA PHE A 141 5.42 -31.11 -7.78
C PHE A 141 5.11 -31.21 -6.29
N LEU A 142 3.95 -30.70 -5.85
CA LEU A 142 3.48 -30.86 -4.47
C LEU A 142 2.82 -32.23 -4.31
N ARG A 143 3.23 -32.98 -3.31
CA ARG A 143 2.58 -34.24 -2.94
C ARG A 143 1.35 -33.98 -2.07
N GLN A 144 0.50 -34.97 -1.96
CA GLN A 144 -0.68 -34.91 -1.09
C GLN A 144 -0.34 -34.39 0.31
N GLY A 145 -0.96 -33.30 0.70
CA GLY A 145 -0.82 -32.68 2.00
C GLY A 145 0.44 -31.81 2.16
N GLU A 146 1.35 -31.78 1.18
CA GLU A 146 2.42 -30.79 1.17
C GLU A 146 1.87 -29.41 0.88
N THR A 147 2.51 -28.38 1.41
CA THR A 147 2.10 -27.01 1.21
C THR A 147 3.22 -26.17 0.63
N LEU A 148 2.86 -25.30 -0.29
CA LEU A 148 3.66 -24.17 -0.74
C LEU A 148 3.02 -22.90 -0.20
N ILE A 149 3.80 -22.08 0.50
CA ILE A 149 3.34 -20.81 1.06
C ILE A 149 4.08 -19.66 0.38
N LEU A 150 3.35 -18.85 -0.35
CA LEU A 150 3.86 -17.65 -1.00
C LEU A 150 3.44 -16.44 -0.18
N THR A 151 4.40 -15.77 0.45
CA THR A 151 4.16 -14.55 1.21
C THR A 151 4.63 -13.35 0.41
N TYR A 152 3.69 -12.59 -0.13
CA TYR A 152 3.95 -11.35 -0.85
C TYR A 152 3.96 -10.20 0.14
N THR A 153 5.07 -9.46 0.20
CA THR A 153 5.14 -8.20 0.95
C THR A 153 4.89 -7.05 -0.01
N LEU A 154 3.83 -6.32 0.26
CA LEU A 154 3.47 -5.09 -0.45
C LEU A 154 4.04 -3.90 0.33
N THR A 155 4.76 -3.03 -0.35
CA THR A 155 5.37 -1.82 0.23
C THR A 155 4.81 -0.61 -0.49
N GLY A 156 4.03 0.20 0.21
CA GLY A 156 3.60 1.51 -0.25
C GLY A 156 4.68 2.54 0.09
N THR A 157 4.99 3.39 -0.85
CA THR A 157 5.93 4.50 -0.71
C THR A 157 5.26 5.77 -1.20
N ASP A 158 5.23 6.83 -0.39
CA ASP A 158 4.76 8.15 -0.78
C ASP A 158 5.74 8.85 -1.75
N ASP A 159 5.33 9.97 -2.31
CA ASP A 159 6.17 10.79 -3.19
C ASP A 159 6.70 12.07 -2.51
N ALA A 160 6.75 12.07 -1.18
CA ALA A 160 7.33 13.14 -0.40
C ALA A 160 8.82 13.36 -0.72
N ALA A 161 9.35 14.52 -0.37
CA ALA A 161 10.78 14.84 -0.57
C ALA A 161 11.72 13.88 0.19
N THR A 162 11.24 13.30 1.28
CA THR A 162 11.87 12.19 2.01
C THR A 162 10.87 11.07 2.10
N PRO A 163 10.80 10.18 1.09
CA PRO A 163 9.77 9.18 1.00
C PRO A 163 9.70 8.28 2.23
N GLN A 164 8.49 8.06 2.72
CA GLN A 164 8.20 7.14 3.82
C GLN A 164 7.46 5.90 3.29
N THR A 165 7.42 4.83 4.08
CA THR A 165 6.86 3.56 3.63
C THR A 165 5.96 2.91 4.67
N GLY A 166 4.89 2.23 4.15
CA GLY A 166 4.08 1.29 4.92
C GLY A 166 4.02 -0.05 4.24
N THR A 167 3.90 -1.13 5.00
CA THR A 167 3.90 -2.50 4.45
C THR A 167 2.73 -3.33 4.91
N GLN A 168 2.30 -4.29 4.05
CA GLN A 168 1.34 -5.34 4.38
C GLN A 168 1.70 -6.61 3.62
N THR A 169 1.32 -7.78 4.16
CA THR A 169 1.54 -9.07 3.49
C THR A 169 0.24 -9.64 2.95
N VAL A 170 0.34 -10.33 1.80
CA VAL A 170 -0.68 -11.22 1.24
C VAL A 170 -0.09 -12.62 1.18
N THR A 171 -0.79 -13.60 1.76
CA THR A 171 -0.31 -14.99 1.82
C THR A 171 -1.19 -15.89 0.96
N ILE A 172 -0.57 -16.61 0.02
CA ILE A 172 -1.23 -17.65 -0.76
C ILE A 172 -0.67 -18.99 -0.32
N THR A 173 -1.55 -19.85 0.19
CA THR A 173 -1.19 -21.24 0.56
C THR A 173 -1.74 -22.18 -0.49
N ILE A 174 -0.89 -23.00 -1.09
CA ILE A 174 -1.27 -24.03 -2.07
C ILE A 174 -1.00 -25.40 -1.44
N THR A 175 -2.01 -26.26 -1.45
CA THR A 175 -1.93 -27.62 -0.90
C THR A 175 -1.95 -28.63 -2.04
N GLY A 176 -0.98 -29.55 -2.03
CA GLY A 176 -0.89 -30.64 -3.01
C GLY A 176 -1.97 -31.70 -2.79
N THR A 177 -2.35 -32.33 -3.90
CA THR A 177 -3.26 -33.49 -3.96
C THR A 177 -2.55 -34.68 -4.60
N ASP A 178 -3.20 -35.86 -4.62
CA ASP A 178 -2.74 -37.05 -5.35
C ASP A 178 -3.11 -36.96 -6.83
#